data_4cdaa29c3e5f8a678557ec82e4a60392
#
_entry.id   4cdaa29c3e5f8a678557ec82e4a60392
#
_cell.length_a   1.000
_cell.length_b   1.000
_cell.length_c   1.000
_cell.angle_alpha   90.00
_cell.angle_beta   90.00
_cell.angle_gamma   90.00
#
_symmetry.space_group_name_H-M   'P 1'
#
loop_
_entity.id
_entity.type
_entity.pdbx_description
1 polymer ?
#
loop_
_entity_poly.entity_id
_entity_poly.type
_entity_poly.pdbx_seq_one_letter_code
_entity_poly.pdbx_strand_id
1 'polypeptide(L)'
;MTPGERDAYLSQPRNAILATVGANGRIHAVPVWFRYEGGAFEIITERGSVKHRNAANAGRAAICVDDGTFAYVSAEGPVEVQDPVSYEERLALHTLYRGAEAAKQNVDQGGHERMVILRLRPEHWLDR
;
A
#
# COMPACT_ATOMS: atom_id res chain seq x y z
N MET A 1 4.94 19.80 -2.83
CA MET A 1 5.82 19.02 -3.76
C MET A 1 5.32 19.14 -5.17
N THR A 2 6.23 19.22 -6.12
CA THR A 2 5.87 19.03 -7.53
C THR A 2 5.52 17.55 -7.76
N PRO A 3 4.84 17.22 -8.88
CA PRO A 3 4.57 15.80 -9.19
C PRO A 3 5.85 14.95 -9.25
N GLY A 4 6.94 15.49 -9.80
CA GLY A 4 8.22 14.78 -9.85
C GLY A 4 8.85 14.59 -8.47
N GLU A 5 8.77 15.58 -7.61
CA GLU A 5 9.22 15.48 -6.22
C GLU A 5 8.40 14.44 -5.45
N ARG A 6 7.09 14.42 -5.68
CA ARG A 6 6.19 13.45 -5.06
C ARG A 6 6.51 12.02 -5.52
N ASP A 7 6.73 11.82 -6.81
CA ASP A 7 7.10 10.50 -7.33
C ASP A 7 8.42 10.01 -6.74
N ALA A 8 9.41 10.89 -6.65
CA ALA A 8 10.70 10.56 -6.03
C ALA A 8 10.53 10.22 -4.55
N TYR A 9 9.72 10.98 -3.82
CA TYR A 9 9.43 10.75 -2.42
C TYR A 9 8.79 9.37 -2.21
N LEU A 10 7.83 9.01 -3.04
CA LEU A 10 7.08 7.75 -2.95
C LEU A 10 7.84 6.54 -3.48
N SER A 11 8.97 6.74 -4.15
CA SER A 11 9.81 5.64 -4.63
C SER A 11 10.66 5.01 -3.52
N GLN A 12 10.73 5.64 -2.36
CA GLN A 12 11.52 5.18 -1.22
C GLN A 12 10.65 4.39 -0.24
N PRO A 13 11.21 3.39 0.47
CA PRO A 13 10.48 2.71 1.54
C PRO A 13 10.26 3.70 2.69
N ARG A 14 9.00 3.88 3.07
CA ARG A 14 8.62 4.83 4.13
C ARG A 14 7.51 4.26 4.97
N ASN A 15 7.32 4.81 6.14
CA ASN A 15 6.16 4.52 6.96
C ASN A 15 4.90 5.07 6.31
N ALA A 16 3.86 4.26 6.29
CA ALA A 16 2.57 4.68 5.76
C ALA A 16 1.45 4.15 6.64
N ILE A 17 0.36 4.92 6.69
CA ILE A 17 -0.88 4.52 7.34
C ILE A 17 -1.94 4.37 6.26
N LEU A 18 -2.56 3.20 6.19
CA LEU A 18 -3.70 2.97 5.32
C LEU A 18 -4.98 3.13 6.15
N ALA A 19 -5.86 4.01 5.70
CA ALA A 19 -7.15 4.25 6.33
C ALA A 19 -8.26 3.68 5.44
N THR A 20 -9.10 2.85 6.03
CA THR A 20 -10.25 2.26 5.36
C THR A 20 -11.50 2.44 6.22
N VAL A 21 -12.67 2.39 5.59
CA VAL A 21 -13.93 2.52 6.29
C VAL A 21 -14.72 1.21 6.20
N GLY A 22 -15.19 0.73 7.34
CA GLY A 22 -16.01 -0.47 7.42
C GLY A 22 -17.47 -0.23 7.03
N ALA A 23 -18.20 -1.32 6.81
CA ALA A 23 -19.61 -1.28 6.44
C ALA A 23 -20.49 -0.55 7.48
N ASN A 24 -20.03 -0.54 8.74
CA ASN A 24 -20.71 0.17 9.84
C ASN A 24 -20.25 1.62 10.02
N GLY A 25 -19.41 2.13 9.11
CA GLY A 25 -18.88 3.48 9.20
C GLY A 25 -17.66 3.65 10.10
N ARG A 26 -17.18 2.59 10.72
CA ARG A 26 -15.97 2.66 11.55
C ARG A 26 -14.73 2.82 10.70
N ILE A 27 -13.85 3.70 11.10
CA ILE A 27 -12.58 3.95 10.42
C ILE A 27 -11.52 3.04 11.02
N HIS A 28 -10.75 2.38 10.15
CA HIS A 28 -9.65 1.51 10.50
C HIS A 28 -8.38 2.11 9.90
N ALA A 29 -7.36 2.36 10.73
CA ALA A 29 -6.11 2.97 10.29
C ALA A 29 -4.93 2.16 10.85
N VAL A 30 -4.08 1.63 9.98
CA VAL A 30 -2.98 0.74 10.37
C VAL A 30 -1.73 1.04 9.55
N PRO A 31 -0.53 0.80 10.13
CA PRO A 31 0.70 0.88 9.38
C PRO A 31 0.76 -0.19 8.29
N VAL A 32 1.30 0.20 7.13
CA VAL A 32 1.46 -0.72 5.99
C VAL A 32 2.78 -0.42 5.29
N TRP A 33 3.31 -1.43 4.60
CA TRP A 33 4.30 -1.24 3.55
C TRP A 33 3.56 -0.98 2.25
N PHE A 34 4.18 -0.20 1.37
CA PHE A 34 3.60 0.08 0.06
C PHE A 34 4.69 0.17 -0.99
N ARG A 35 4.28 -0.06 -2.24
CA ARG A 35 5.06 0.28 -3.42
C ARG A 35 4.21 1.22 -4.26
N TYR A 36 4.81 2.31 -4.72
CA TYR A 36 4.14 3.24 -5.64
C TYR A 36 4.64 2.95 -7.04
N GLU A 37 3.76 2.44 -7.89
CA GLU A 37 4.11 1.97 -9.23
C GLU A 37 2.97 2.26 -10.20
N GLY A 38 3.30 2.84 -11.37
CA GLY A 38 2.31 3.10 -12.40
C GLY A 38 1.17 4.01 -11.94
N GLY A 39 1.44 4.96 -11.05
CA GLY A 39 0.43 5.87 -10.54
C GLY A 39 -0.48 5.28 -9.48
N ALA A 40 -0.14 4.14 -8.91
CA ALA A 40 -0.94 3.49 -7.88
C ALA A 40 -0.10 3.08 -6.67
N PHE A 41 -0.70 3.18 -5.49
CA PHE A 41 -0.14 2.58 -4.28
C PHE A 41 -0.55 1.12 -4.21
N GLU A 42 0.41 0.24 -4.03
CA GLU A 42 0.19 -1.20 -3.93
C GLU A 42 0.48 -1.65 -2.50
N ILE A 43 -0.52 -2.19 -1.84
CA ILE A 43 -0.43 -2.71 -0.47
C ILE A 43 -0.78 -4.20 -0.50
N ILE A 44 0.07 -5.04 0.08
CA ILE A 44 -0.15 -6.48 0.14
C ILE A 44 -0.66 -6.83 1.53
N THR A 45 -1.75 -7.58 1.59
CA THR A 45 -2.35 -8.00 2.86
C THR A 45 -2.96 -9.38 2.72
N GLU A 46 -3.22 -10.01 3.86
CA GLU A 46 -3.91 -11.30 3.87
C GLU A 46 -5.35 -11.16 3.36
N ARG A 47 -5.77 -12.17 2.58
CA ARG A 47 -7.17 -12.27 2.15
C ARG A 47 -8.06 -12.37 3.37
N GLY A 48 -9.11 -11.54 3.41
CA GLY A 48 -10.05 -11.51 4.51
C GLY A 48 -9.64 -10.63 5.68
N SER A 49 -8.48 -9.97 5.63
CA SER A 49 -8.10 -8.98 6.66
C SER A 49 -9.09 -7.83 6.69
N VAL A 50 -9.11 -7.07 7.78
CA VAL A 50 -10.03 -5.94 7.93
C VAL A 50 -9.83 -4.94 6.80
N LYS A 51 -8.58 -4.57 6.49
CA LYS A 51 -8.31 -3.61 5.41
C LYS A 51 -8.72 -4.13 4.03
N HIS A 52 -8.55 -5.43 3.78
CA HIS A 52 -9.03 -6.03 2.53
C HIS A 52 -10.55 -5.94 2.41
N ARG A 53 -11.26 -6.39 3.43
CA ARG A 53 -12.74 -6.37 3.43
C ARG A 53 -13.28 -4.94 3.31
N ASN A 54 -12.72 -4.02 4.07
CA ASN A 54 -13.15 -2.63 4.04
C ASN A 54 -12.90 -1.99 2.67
N ALA A 55 -11.70 -2.16 2.12
CA ALA A 55 -11.35 -1.59 0.83
C ALA A 55 -12.21 -2.17 -0.30
N ALA A 56 -12.43 -3.49 -0.29
CA ALA A 56 -13.27 -4.15 -1.28
C ALA A 56 -14.73 -3.69 -1.19
N ASN A 57 -15.25 -3.56 0.03
CA ASN A 57 -16.64 -3.18 0.26
C ASN A 57 -16.90 -1.71 -0.06
N ALA A 58 -16.06 -0.80 0.44
CA ALA A 58 -16.21 0.63 0.18
C ALA A 58 -15.74 1.03 -1.21
N GLY A 59 -14.81 0.30 -1.78
CA GLY A 59 -14.20 0.60 -3.07
C GLY A 59 -13.21 1.77 -3.04
N ARG A 60 -12.91 2.32 -1.87
CA ARG A 60 -12.03 3.48 -1.69
C ARG A 60 -11.23 3.34 -0.42
N ALA A 61 -10.08 4.03 -0.39
CA ALA A 61 -9.23 4.11 0.79
C ALA A 61 -8.37 5.38 0.74
N ALA A 62 -7.73 5.68 1.85
CA ALA A 62 -6.75 6.76 1.93
C ALA A 62 -5.44 6.23 2.50
N ILE A 63 -4.33 6.84 2.06
CA ILE A 63 -3.01 6.51 2.57
C ILE A 63 -2.29 7.81 2.93
N CYS A 64 -1.56 7.78 4.04
CA CYS A 64 -0.68 8.88 4.45
C CYS A 64 0.72 8.35 4.64
N VAL A 65 1.67 8.93 3.91
CA VAL A 65 3.09 8.55 3.92
C VAL A 65 3.87 9.69 4.52
N ASP A 66 4.72 9.40 5.50
CA ASP A 66 5.59 10.42 6.09
C ASP A 66 7.01 9.89 6.27
N ASP A 67 7.97 10.78 6.49
CA ASP A 67 9.37 10.44 6.70
C ASP A 67 9.86 10.80 8.10
N GLY A 68 8.95 11.13 9.01
CA GLY A 68 9.28 11.55 10.36
C GLY A 68 9.65 13.03 10.49
N THR A 69 9.59 13.78 9.39
CA THR A 69 9.76 15.24 9.37
C THR A 69 8.40 15.91 9.13
N PHE A 70 8.42 17.16 8.63
CA PHE A 70 7.18 17.84 8.25
C PHE A 70 6.69 17.47 6.84
N ALA A 71 7.52 16.76 6.06
CA ALA A 71 7.13 16.31 4.72
C ALA A 71 6.20 15.10 4.81
N TYR A 72 5.12 15.13 4.04
CA TYR A 72 4.20 14.00 3.93
C TYR A 72 3.47 14.02 2.60
N VAL A 73 2.94 12.86 2.22
CA VAL A 73 2.03 12.71 1.09
C VAL A 73 0.81 11.95 1.57
N SER A 74 -0.36 12.53 1.38
CA SER A 74 -1.64 11.88 1.65
C SER A 74 -2.41 11.77 0.34
N ALA A 75 -3.04 10.63 0.11
CA ALA A 75 -3.80 10.38 -1.09
C ALA A 75 -5.08 9.61 -0.76
N GLU A 76 -6.12 9.84 -1.55
CA GLU A 76 -7.39 9.14 -1.43
C GLU A 76 -7.88 8.80 -2.83
N GLY A 77 -8.48 7.64 -2.99
CA GLY A 77 -9.02 7.24 -4.27
C GLY A 77 -9.60 5.83 -4.27
N PRO A 78 -10.04 5.36 -5.44
CA PRO A 78 -10.59 4.02 -5.59
C PRO A 78 -9.53 2.95 -5.38
N VAL A 79 -9.97 1.78 -4.92
CA VAL A 79 -9.13 0.61 -4.72
C VAL A 79 -9.59 -0.52 -5.62
N GLU A 80 -8.65 -1.09 -6.37
CA GLU A 80 -8.84 -2.35 -7.07
C GLU A 80 -8.16 -3.45 -6.27
N VAL A 81 -8.78 -4.62 -6.18
CA VAL A 81 -8.20 -5.79 -5.50
C VAL A 81 -7.73 -6.79 -6.52
N GLN A 82 -6.47 -7.21 -6.42
CA GLN A 82 -5.94 -8.34 -7.19
C GLN A 82 -5.79 -9.53 -6.26
N ASP A 83 -6.36 -10.66 -6.61
CA ASP A 83 -6.35 -11.89 -5.81
C ASP A 83 -6.00 -13.09 -6.70
N PRO A 84 -4.93 -13.82 -6.42
CA PRO A 84 -3.92 -13.54 -5.40
C PRO A 84 -2.84 -12.58 -5.90
N VAL A 85 -1.97 -12.16 -4.97
CA VAL A 85 -0.73 -11.47 -5.33
C VAL A 85 0.22 -12.47 -6.01
N SER A 86 1.04 -12.00 -6.96
CA SER A 86 2.06 -12.84 -7.57
C SER A 86 3.33 -12.89 -6.72
N TYR A 87 4.15 -13.92 -6.98
CA TYR A 87 5.47 -14.04 -6.36
C TYR A 87 6.33 -12.80 -6.64
N GLU A 88 6.35 -12.37 -7.91
CA GLU A 88 7.16 -11.22 -8.35
C GLU A 88 6.75 -9.92 -7.68
N GLU A 89 5.45 -9.70 -7.55
CA GLU A 89 4.93 -8.49 -6.91
C GLU A 89 5.27 -8.47 -5.42
N ARG A 90 5.13 -9.61 -4.76
CA ARG A 90 5.47 -9.74 -3.35
C ARG A 90 6.97 -9.58 -3.12
N LEU A 91 7.79 -10.16 -4.00
CA LEU A 91 9.24 -10.02 -3.96
C LEU A 91 9.65 -8.55 -4.14
N ALA A 92 9.03 -7.83 -5.07
CA ALA A 92 9.34 -6.42 -5.31
C ALA A 92 9.08 -5.56 -4.07
N LEU A 93 7.94 -5.76 -3.40
CA LEU A 93 7.63 -5.02 -2.19
C LEU A 93 8.60 -5.33 -1.05
N HIS A 94 8.87 -6.61 -0.81
CA HIS A 94 9.80 -7.01 0.24
C HIS A 94 11.22 -6.53 -0.04
N THR A 95 11.65 -6.54 -1.30
CA THR A 95 12.97 -6.05 -1.70
C THR A 95 13.12 -4.56 -1.36
N LEU A 96 12.07 -3.78 -1.59
CA LEU A 96 12.09 -2.35 -1.31
C LEU A 96 12.37 -2.06 0.18
N TYR A 97 11.82 -2.86 1.08
CA TYR A 97 11.92 -2.64 2.54
C TYR A 97 13.04 -3.44 3.21
N ARG A 98 13.41 -4.60 2.67
CA ARG A 98 14.33 -5.53 3.32
C ARG A 98 15.67 -5.70 2.59
N GLY A 99 15.75 -5.30 1.31
CA GLY A 99 16.86 -5.65 0.43
C GLY A 99 16.62 -7.01 -0.25
N ALA A 100 17.34 -7.26 -1.34
CA ALA A 100 17.08 -8.38 -2.25
C ALA A 100 17.23 -9.76 -1.58
N GLU A 101 18.28 -9.95 -0.78
CA GLU A 101 18.57 -11.25 -0.18
C GLU A 101 17.55 -11.63 0.89
N ALA A 102 17.29 -10.74 1.84
CA ALA A 102 16.32 -10.98 2.90
C ALA A 102 14.90 -11.13 2.35
N ALA A 103 14.57 -10.35 1.31
CA ALA A 103 13.28 -10.43 0.64
C ALA A 103 13.07 -11.81 0.02
N LYS A 104 14.06 -12.30 -0.71
CA LYS A 104 13.99 -13.62 -1.35
C LYS A 104 13.83 -14.74 -0.33
N GLN A 105 14.61 -14.71 0.75
CA GLN A 105 14.47 -15.69 1.83
C GLN A 105 13.07 -15.71 2.43
N ASN A 106 12.49 -14.53 2.63
CA ASN A 106 11.15 -14.40 3.23
C ASN A 106 10.06 -14.87 2.27
N VAL A 107 10.11 -14.41 1.02
CA VAL A 107 9.08 -14.70 0.03
C VAL A 107 9.13 -16.16 -0.43
N ASP A 108 10.32 -16.75 -0.51
CA ASP A 108 10.49 -18.16 -0.89
C ASP A 108 9.88 -19.14 0.13
N GLN A 109 9.54 -18.68 1.32
CA GLN A 109 8.80 -19.49 2.29
C GLN A 109 7.34 -19.71 1.89
N GLY A 110 6.88 -19.02 0.85
CA GLY A 110 5.51 -19.17 0.35
C GLY A 110 4.54 -18.19 0.99
N GLY A 111 3.26 -18.41 0.76
CA GLY A 111 2.18 -17.61 1.34
C GLY A 111 1.53 -16.62 0.39
N HIS A 112 2.05 -16.43 -0.83
CA HIS A 112 1.47 -15.49 -1.78
C HIS A 112 0.04 -15.87 -2.18
N GLU A 113 -0.30 -17.14 -2.19
CA GLU A 113 -1.65 -17.63 -2.53
C GLU A 113 -2.72 -17.21 -1.50
N ARG A 114 -2.30 -16.79 -0.31
CA ARG A 114 -3.20 -16.31 0.74
C ARG A 114 -3.30 -14.81 0.80
N MET A 115 -2.61 -14.10 -0.09
CA MET A 115 -2.50 -12.64 -0.03
C MET A 115 -3.07 -11.99 -1.27
N VAL A 116 -3.53 -10.76 -1.09
CA VAL A 116 -4.08 -9.92 -2.15
C VAL A 116 -3.29 -8.61 -2.23
N ILE A 117 -3.35 -7.95 -3.39
CA ILE A 117 -2.90 -6.57 -3.53
C ILE A 117 -4.12 -5.65 -3.51
N LEU A 118 -4.01 -4.60 -2.71
CA LEU A 118 -4.92 -3.45 -2.77
C LEU A 118 -4.21 -2.38 -3.59
N ARG A 119 -4.75 -2.00 -4.74
CA ARG A 119 -4.22 -0.92 -5.57
C ARG A 119 -5.09 0.31 -5.42
N LEU A 120 -4.54 1.31 -4.74
CA LEU A 120 -5.18 2.59 -4.57
C LEU A 120 -4.70 3.55 -5.65
N ARG A 121 -5.62 4.01 -6.48
CA ARG A 121 -5.33 5.01 -7.53
C ARG A 121 -5.75 6.36 -7.05
N PRO A 122 -4.79 7.27 -6.77
CA PRO A 122 -5.12 8.56 -6.19
C PRO A 122 -6.01 9.41 -7.10
N GLU A 123 -7.07 9.97 -6.52
CA GLU A 123 -7.89 11.00 -7.14
C GLU A 123 -7.71 12.34 -6.43
N HIS A 124 -7.39 12.30 -5.14
CA HIS A 124 -7.17 13.50 -4.33
C HIS A 124 -5.83 13.38 -3.62
N TRP A 125 -5.03 14.42 -3.75
CA TRP A 125 -3.71 14.50 -3.14
C TRP A 125 -3.64 15.65 -2.15
N LEU A 126 -2.93 15.43 -1.04
CA LEU A 126 -2.51 16.48 -0.14
C LEU A 126 -1.06 16.17 0.21
N ASP A 127 -0.15 17.09 -0.08
CA ASP A 127 1.28 16.85 0.16
C ASP A 127 1.99 18.12 0.65
N ARG A 128 3.16 17.89 1.18
CA ARG A 128 3.93 18.96 1.77
C ARG A 128 5.42 18.81 1.54
#